data_e920a4b9b13858766133db4a9744b47d
#
_entry.id   e920a4b9b13858766133db4a9744b47d
#
_cell.length_a   1.000
_cell.length_b   1.000
_cell.length_c   1.000
_cell.angle_alpha   90.00
_cell.angle_beta   90.00
_cell.angle_gamma   90.00
#
_symmetry.space_group_name_H-M   'P 1'
#
loop_
_entity.id
_entity.type
_entity.pdbx_description
1 polymer ?
#
loop_
_entity_poly.entity_id
_entity_poly.type
_entity_poly.pdbx_seq_one_letter_code
_entity_poly.pdbx_strand_id
1 'polypeptide(L)'
;MKQFWQILFFAMIVACAAIGGLLIGQNFMSRDNSSVPMHTAGDMHALFHHDLNLNVQQQKELVVIEKDFSRQKAMYEEQMKLANMELAEAIKEGGYFSPHVQEAVDKIHNAMGELQKLTLRHLADMQAILSEDQNKKLEEKVVEQLYRNAGK
;
A
#
# COMPACT_ATOMS: atom_id res chain seq x y z
N MET A 1 52.23 -22.48 8.32
CA MET A 1 50.96 -23.24 8.35
C MET A 1 49.82 -22.44 9.02
N LYS A 2 50.02 -21.71 10.12
CA LYS A 2 48.95 -20.93 10.81
C LYS A 2 48.38 -19.78 9.97
N GLN A 3 49.19 -19.05 9.21
CA GLN A 3 48.75 -17.95 8.37
C GLN A 3 47.88 -18.39 7.17
N PHE A 4 48.17 -19.55 6.60
CA PHE A 4 47.41 -20.12 5.48
C PHE A 4 45.99 -20.50 5.93
N TRP A 5 45.83 -21.00 7.15
CA TRP A 5 44.55 -21.34 7.76
C TRP A 5 43.73 -20.10 8.09
N GLN A 6 44.34 -18.99 8.51
CA GLN A 6 43.68 -17.73 8.76
C GLN A 6 43.14 -17.09 7.46
N ILE A 7 43.92 -17.13 6.37
CA ILE A 7 43.48 -16.64 5.06
C ILE A 7 42.31 -17.46 4.52
N LEU A 8 42.31 -18.78 4.70
CA LEU A 8 41.23 -19.68 4.30
C LEU A 8 39.95 -19.42 5.12
N PHE A 9 40.10 -19.13 6.41
CA PHE A 9 38.98 -18.80 7.30
C PHE A 9 38.34 -17.45 6.94
N PHE A 10 39.16 -16.44 6.63
CA PHE A 10 38.66 -15.13 6.14
C PHE A 10 38.01 -15.24 4.77
N ALA A 11 38.54 -16.01 3.85
CA ALA A 11 37.94 -16.25 2.53
C ALA A 11 36.58 -16.96 2.65
N MET A 12 36.42 -17.87 3.59
CA MET A 12 35.17 -18.57 3.86
C MET A 12 34.11 -17.65 4.47
N ILE A 13 34.50 -16.74 5.38
CA ILE A 13 33.57 -15.73 5.95
C ILE A 13 33.08 -14.75 4.87
N VAL A 14 33.96 -14.31 3.98
CA VAL A 14 33.60 -13.42 2.88
C VAL A 14 32.69 -14.13 1.87
N ALA A 15 32.92 -15.39 1.57
CA ALA A 15 32.06 -16.21 0.71
C ALA A 15 30.67 -16.42 1.31
N CYS A 16 30.59 -16.72 2.62
CA CYS A 16 29.30 -16.85 3.31
C CYS A 16 28.53 -15.52 3.37
N ALA A 17 29.21 -14.39 3.55
CA ALA A 17 28.59 -13.06 3.52
C ALA A 17 28.06 -12.70 2.13
N ALA A 18 28.77 -13.08 1.06
CA ALA A 18 28.34 -12.86 -0.33
C ALA A 18 27.12 -13.70 -0.68
N ILE A 19 27.05 -14.97 -0.28
CA ILE A 19 25.91 -15.86 -0.53
C ILE A 19 24.71 -15.47 0.34
N GLY A 20 24.91 -15.15 1.61
CA GLY A 20 23.87 -14.66 2.51
C GLY A 20 23.29 -13.32 2.06
N GLY A 21 24.15 -12.40 1.59
CA GLY A 21 23.72 -11.10 1.06
C GLY A 21 22.91 -11.21 -0.23
N LEU A 22 23.22 -12.20 -1.09
CA LEU A 22 22.51 -12.43 -2.36
C LEU A 22 21.10 -13.02 -2.12
N LEU A 23 20.94 -13.93 -1.16
CA LEU A 23 19.65 -14.51 -0.80
C LEU A 23 18.75 -13.53 -0.04
N ILE A 24 19.33 -12.68 0.81
CA ILE A 24 18.58 -11.62 1.51
C ILE A 24 18.27 -10.49 0.54
N GLY A 25 19.17 -10.14 -0.38
CA GLY A 25 18.99 -9.09 -1.38
C GLY A 25 17.88 -9.40 -2.38
N GLN A 26 17.73 -10.65 -2.81
CA GLN A 26 16.64 -11.04 -3.74
C GLN A 26 15.27 -11.00 -3.07
N ASN A 27 15.15 -11.34 -1.80
CA ASN A 27 13.90 -11.17 -1.05
C ASN A 27 13.60 -9.72 -0.66
N PHE A 28 14.63 -8.85 -0.62
CA PHE A 28 14.45 -7.43 -0.29
C PHE A 28 14.15 -6.59 -1.52
N MET A 29 14.63 -6.99 -2.71
CA MET A 29 14.42 -6.27 -3.97
C MET A 29 13.06 -6.57 -4.62
N SER A 30 12.36 -7.63 -4.17
CA SER A 30 10.97 -7.92 -4.57
C SER A 30 9.93 -7.34 -3.61
N ARG A 31 10.36 -6.60 -2.58
CA ARG A 31 9.47 -5.74 -1.82
C ARG A 31 9.40 -4.41 -2.54
N ASP A 32 8.38 -4.29 -3.36
CA ASP A 32 7.89 -3.03 -3.89
C ASP A 32 7.95 -1.95 -2.80
N ASN A 33 8.68 -0.89 -3.10
CA ASN A 33 9.03 0.18 -2.16
C ASN A 33 7.88 1.17 -2.06
N SER A 34 6.73 0.72 -1.62
CA SER A 34 5.59 1.55 -1.19
C SER A 34 5.27 1.24 0.26
N SER A 35 6.17 1.69 1.13
CA SER A 35 6.02 1.62 2.57
C SER A 35 5.16 2.76 3.10
N VAL A 36 3.89 2.71 2.78
CA VAL A 36 2.80 3.06 3.68
C VAL A 36 1.91 1.82 3.69
N PRO A 37 1.48 1.26 4.84
CA PRO A 37 0.62 0.10 4.86
C PRO A 37 -0.78 0.47 4.40
N MET A 38 -0.93 0.72 3.12
CA MET A 38 -2.18 0.90 2.41
C MET A 38 -2.38 -0.28 1.45
N HIS A 39 -2.04 -1.49 1.94
CA HIS A 39 -2.30 -2.76 1.25
C HIS A 39 -3.80 -3.08 1.11
N THR A 40 -4.68 -2.20 1.61
CA THR A 40 -6.11 -2.45 1.66
C THR A 40 -6.83 -2.33 0.33
N ALA A 41 -6.41 -1.44 -0.58
CA ALA A 41 -7.17 -1.22 -1.81
C ALA A 41 -6.86 -2.27 -2.91
N GLY A 42 -5.61 -2.71 -3.04
CA GLY A 42 -5.22 -3.72 -4.03
C GLY A 42 -5.64 -5.14 -3.63
N ASP A 43 -5.48 -5.49 -2.35
CA ASP A 43 -5.85 -6.80 -1.82
C ASP A 43 -7.37 -6.97 -1.75
N MET A 44 -8.12 -5.91 -1.43
CA MET A 44 -9.58 -5.92 -1.49
C MET A 44 -10.11 -6.11 -2.91
N HIS A 45 -9.50 -5.48 -3.91
CA HIS A 45 -9.89 -5.65 -5.30
C HIS A 45 -9.82 -7.12 -5.76
N ALA A 46 -8.76 -7.84 -5.40
CA ALA A 46 -8.61 -9.26 -5.72
C ALA A 46 -9.64 -10.15 -5.00
N LEU A 47 -10.00 -9.80 -3.76
CA LEU A 47 -11.01 -10.52 -2.97
C LEU A 47 -12.42 -10.40 -3.57
N PHE A 48 -12.77 -9.24 -4.15
CA PHE A 48 -14.11 -9.01 -4.71
C PHE A 48 -14.37 -9.83 -5.98
N HIS A 49 -13.37 -10.05 -6.81
CA HIS A 49 -13.55 -10.83 -8.04
C HIS A 49 -13.73 -12.33 -7.79
N HIS A 50 -13.15 -12.88 -6.72
CA HIS A 50 -13.16 -14.33 -6.48
C HIS A 50 -14.24 -14.82 -5.52
N ASP A 51 -14.57 -14.04 -4.48
CA ASP A 51 -15.37 -14.52 -3.37
C ASP A 51 -16.86 -14.12 -3.43
N LEU A 52 -17.21 -13.08 -4.20
CA LEU A 52 -18.59 -12.59 -4.28
C LEU A 52 -19.45 -13.28 -5.36
N ASN A 53 -18.85 -14.11 -6.23
CA ASN A 53 -19.57 -14.80 -7.32
C ASN A 53 -20.50 -13.87 -8.12
N LEU A 54 -19.95 -12.77 -8.63
CA LEU A 54 -20.70 -11.75 -9.36
C LEU A 54 -21.30 -12.31 -10.64
N ASN A 55 -22.58 -12.02 -10.92
CA ASN A 55 -23.19 -12.32 -12.19
C ASN A 55 -22.68 -11.36 -13.31
N VAL A 56 -23.01 -11.67 -14.57
CA VAL A 56 -22.54 -10.93 -15.75
C VAL A 56 -22.95 -9.45 -15.70
N GLN A 57 -24.14 -9.15 -15.20
CA GLN A 57 -24.62 -7.78 -15.09
C GLN A 57 -23.86 -7.01 -14.01
N GLN A 58 -23.70 -7.59 -12.83
CA GLN A 58 -22.90 -7.01 -11.75
C GLN A 58 -21.45 -6.77 -12.17
N GLN A 59 -20.83 -7.70 -12.92
CA GLN A 59 -19.48 -7.52 -13.45
C GLN A 59 -19.37 -6.29 -14.37
N LYS A 60 -20.34 -6.06 -15.24
CA LYS A 60 -20.36 -4.88 -16.13
C LYS A 60 -20.50 -3.57 -15.35
N GLU A 61 -21.36 -3.54 -14.35
CA GLU A 61 -21.57 -2.38 -13.50
C GLU A 61 -20.34 -2.09 -12.62
N LEU A 62 -19.72 -3.15 -12.08
CA LEU A 62 -18.49 -3.05 -11.31
C LEU A 62 -17.34 -2.44 -12.12
N VAL A 63 -17.17 -2.77 -13.39
CA VAL A 63 -16.14 -2.18 -14.26
C VAL A 63 -16.24 -0.65 -14.31
N VAL A 64 -17.45 -0.11 -14.33
CA VAL A 64 -17.67 1.35 -14.33
C VAL A 64 -17.28 1.97 -13.00
N ILE A 65 -17.72 1.35 -11.90
CA ILE A 65 -17.41 1.77 -10.52
C ILE A 65 -15.88 1.75 -10.29
N GLU A 66 -15.21 0.68 -10.69
CA GLU A 66 -13.77 0.51 -10.58
C GLU A 66 -12.98 1.54 -11.39
N LYS A 67 -13.44 1.84 -12.59
CA LYS A 67 -12.78 2.84 -13.44
C LYS A 67 -12.83 4.24 -12.80
N ASP A 68 -13.96 4.62 -12.23
CA ASP A 68 -14.11 5.91 -11.56
C ASP A 68 -13.28 5.97 -10.29
N PHE A 69 -13.33 4.94 -9.46
CA PHE A 69 -12.51 4.80 -8.27
C PHE A 69 -11.01 4.90 -8.59
N SER A 70 -10.52 4.12 -9.57
CA SER A 70 -9.11 4.11 -9.95
C SER A 70 -8.61 5.48 -10.41
N ARG A 71 -9.44 6.22 -11.16
CA ARG A 71 -9.12 7.57 -11.62
C ARG A 71 -8.98 8.55 -10.44
N GLN A 72 -9.93 8.54 -9.51
CA GLN A 72 -9.92 9.41 -8.34
C GLN A 72 -8.79 9.03 -7.36
N LYS A 73 -8.54 7.73 -7.17
CA LYS A 73 -7.44 7.20 -6.37
C LYS A 73 -6.09 7.72 -6.88
N ALA A 74 -5.84 7.60 -8.19
CA ALA A 74 -4.60 8.08 -8.80
C ALA A 74 -4.39 9.59 -8.59
N MET A 75 -5.46 10.39 -8.59
CA MET A 75 -5.37 11.82 -8.28
C MET A 75 -4.89 12.09 -6.85
N TYR A 76 -5.43 11.39 -5.85
CA TYR A 76 -5.01 11.57 -4.45
C TYR A 76 -3.60 11.01 -4.20
N GLU A 77 -3.23 9.91 -4.85
CA GLU A 77 -1.86 9.36 -4.79
C GLU A 77 -0.84 10.36 -5.36
N GLU A 78 -1.14 11.04 -6.47
CA GLU A 78 -0.27 12.07 -7.02
C GLU A 78 -0.21 13.31 -6.10
N GLN A 79 -1.33 13.71 -5.47
CA GLN A 79 -1.31 14.79 -4.47
C GLN A 79 -0.40 14.46 -3.29
N MET A 80 -0.47 13.23 -2.76
CA MET A 80 0.43 12.78 -1.68
C MET A 80 1.88 12.78 -2.10
N LYS A 81 2.17 12.34 -3.33
CA LYS A 81 3.52 12.34 -3.87
C LYS A 81 4.09 13.75 -4.00
N LEU A 82 3.31 14.70 -4.54
CA LEU A 82 3.71 16.10 -4.64
C LEU A 82 3.94 16.72 -3.25
N ALA A 83 3.05 16.47 -2.31
CA ALA A 83 3.19 16.96 -0.94
C ALA A 83 4.42 16.36 -0.22
N ASN A 84 4.80 15.10 -0.50
CA ASN A 84 6.05 14.52 0.00
C ASN A 84 7.29 15.18 -0.61
N MET A 85 7.24 15.61 -1.87
CA MET A 85 8.33 16.37 -2.49
C MET A 85 8.45 17.77 -1.85
N GLU A 86 7.32 18.46 -1.63
CA GLU A 86 7.28 19.73 -0.92
C GLU A 86 7.83 19.60 0.50
N LEU A 87 7.48 18.52 1.22
CA LEU A 87 8.00 18.22 2.55
C LEU A 87 9.53 18.07 2.54
N ALA A 88 10.06 17.35 1.56
CA ALA A 88 11.50 17.16 1.44
C ALA A 88 12.24 18.49 1.21
N GLU A 89 11.71 19.36 0.36
CA GLU A 89 12.31 20.70 0.12
C GLU A 89 12.15 21.60 1.36
N ALA A 90 10.99 21.61 2.01
CA ALA A 90 10.76 22.38 3.22
C ALA A 90 11.74 22.02 4.36
N ILE A 91 12.07 20.72 4.50
CA ILE A 91 13.05 20.24 5.49
C ILE A 91 14.46 20.78 5.14
N LYS A 92 14.86 20.73 3.86
CA LYS A 92 16.17 21.22 3.43
C LYS A 92 16.34 22.72 3.66
N GLU A 93 15.30 23.51 3.39
CA GLU A 93 15.35 24.97 3.45
C GLU A 93 15.20 25.50 4.89
N GLY A 94 14.30 24.94 5.68
CA GLY A 94 13.90 25.50 6.97
C GLY A 94 14.05 24.56 8.18
N GLY A 95 14.54 23.34 7.95
CA GLY A 95 14.64 22.31 9.00
C GLY A 95 13.29 21.72 9.39
N TYR A 96 13.32 20.72 10.27
CA TYR A 96 12.17 19.86 10.61
C TYR A 96 10.96 20.57 11.25
N PHE A 97 11.13 21.75 11.80
CA PHE A 97 10.09 22.49 12.53
C PHE A 97 9.63 23.76 11.81
N SER A 98 9.99 23.93 10.54
CA SER A 98 9.56 25.11 9.78
C SER A 98 8.04 25.09 9.50
N PRO A 99 7.38 26.26 9.35
CA PRO A 99 5.97 26.33 8.99
C PRO A 99 5.66 25.57 7.69
N HIS A 100 6.56 25.60 6.70
CA HIS A 100 6.39 24.89 5.43
C HIS A 100 6.40 23.37 5.58
N VAL A 101 7.12 22.84 6.57
CA VAL A 101 7.05 21.41 6.92
C VAL A 101 5.65 21.05 7.43
N GLN A 102 5.06 21.89 8.29
CA GLN A 102 3.70 21.65 8.80
C GLN A 102 2.66 21.72 7.66
N GLU A 103 2.76 22.70 6.77
CA GLU A 103 1.88 22.82 5.59
C GLU A 103 1.96 21.59 4.68
N ALA A 104 3.15 21.06 4.42
CA ALA A 104 3.34 19.87 3.60
C ALA A 104 2.75 18.61 4.29
N VAL A 105 2.93 18.47 5.60
CA VAL A 105 2.32 17.38 6.39
C VAL A 105 0.80 17.47 6.35
N ASP A 106 0.22 18.65 6.47
CA ASP A 106 -1.23 18.84 6.39
C ASP A 106 -1.79 18.48 5.01
N LYS A 107 -1.08 18.80 3.92
CA LYS A 107 -1.45 18.38 2.56
C LYS A 107 -1.45 16.85 2.43
N ILE A 108 -0.45 16.17 2.99
CA ILE A 108 -0.38 14.70 2.99
C ILE A 108 -1.59 14.11 3.74
N HIS A 109 -1.89 14.62 4.95
CA HIS A 109 -3.00 14.15 5.76
C HIS A 109 -4.35 14.38 5.08
N ASN A 110 -4.53 15.54 4.44
CA ASN A 110 -5.75 15.85 3.70
C ASN A 110 -5.95 14.89 2.52
N ALA A 111 -4.93 14.67 1.69
CA ALA A 111 -5.01 13.75 0.56
C ALA A 111 -5.27 12.31 1.02
N MET A 112 -4.62 11.87 2.11
CA MET A 112 -4.86 10.56 2.71
C MET A 112 -6.29 10.42 3.23
N GLY A 113 -6.82 11.42 3.93
CA GLY A 113 -8.19 11.41 4.44
C GLY A 113 -9.24 11.37 3.32
N GLU A 114 -9.02 12.11 2.24
CA GLU A 114 -9.91 12.07 1.07
C GLU A 114 -9.85 10.70 0.35
N LEU A 115 -8.67 10.09 0.26
CA LEU A 115 -8.54 8.74 -0.28
C LEU A 115 -9.28 7.69 0.58
N GLN A 116 -9.23 7.81 1.90
CA GLN A 116 -10.01 6.93 2.79
C GLN A 116 -11.52 7.11 2.59
N LYS A 117 -12.01 8.36 2.48
CA LYS A 117 -13.42 8.65 2.17
C LYS A 117 -13.82 8.13 0.80
N LEU A 118 -12.95 8.26 -0.20
CA LEU A 118 -13.16 7.69 -1.54
C LEU A 118 -13.33 6.18 -1.47
N THR A 119 -12.49 5.48 -0.69
CA THR A 119 -12.59 4.03 -0.50
C THR A 119 -13.93 3.62 0.12
N LEU A 120 -14.42 4.38 1.11
CA LEU A 120 -15.74 4.11 1.71
C LEU A 120 -16.89 4.36 0.73
N ARG A 121 -16.81 5.42 -0.09
CA ARG A 121 -17.80 5.68 -1.17
C ARG A 121 -17.78 4.55 -2.18
N HIS A 122 -16.62 4.11 -2.62
CA HIS A 122 -16.47 2.98 -3.54
C HIS A 122 -17.13 1.70 -3.00
N LEU A 123 -16.93 1.39 -1.71
CA LEU A 123 -17.62 0.26 -1.07
C LEU A 123 -19.14 0.42 -1.08
N ALA A 124 -19.65 1.63 -0.84
CA ALA A 124 -21.09 1.92 -0.91
C ALA A 124 -21.63 1.77 -2.34
N ASP A 125 -20.90 2.23 -3.35
CA ASP A 125 -21.28 2.07 -4.76
C ASP A 125 -21.31 0.58 -5.16
N MET A 126 -20.36 -0.21 -4.65
CA MET A 126 -20.39 -1.68 -4.83
C MET A 126 -21.61 -2.31 -4.17
N GLN A 127 -21.95 -1.91 -2.94
CA GLN A 127 -23.13 -2.43 -2.24
C GLN A 127 -24.42 -2.23 -3.04
N ALA A 128 -24.53 -1.14 -3.80
CA ALA A 128 -25.70 -0.83 -4.59
C ALA A 128 -25.99 -1.82 -5.72
N ILE A 129 -24.98 -2.53 -6.21
CA ILE A 129 -25.11 -3.54 -7.30
C ILE A 129 -25.12 -4.99 -6.78
N LEU A 130 -24.87 -5.23 -5.51
CA LEU A 130 -24.75 -6.54 -4.91
C LEU A 130 -26.09 -7.03 -4.34
N SER A 131 -26.28 -8.34 -4.27
CA SER A 131 -27.39 -8.94 -3.52
C SER A 131 -27.18 -8.83 -2.01
N GLU A 132 -28.22 -9.09 -1.23
CA GLU A 132 -28.15 -9.06 0.24
C GLU A 132 -27.08 -10.00 0.80
N ASP A 133 -27.00 -11.24 0.29
CA ASP A 133 -25.98 -12.21 0.71
C ASP A 133 -24.55 -11.79 0.33
N GLN A 134 -24.38 -11.18 -0.84
CA GLN A 134 -23.10 -10.65 -1.29
C GLN A 134 -22.69 -9.44 -0.44
N ASN A 135 -23.63 -8.55 -0.11
CA ASN A 135 -23.41 -7.41 0.75
C ASN A 135 -22.93 -7.81 2.15
N LYS A 136 -23.57 -8.83 2.74
CA LYS A 136 -23.17 -9.37 4.04
C LYS A 136 -21.73 -9.90 4.01
N LYS A 137 -21.36 -10.64 2.98
CA LYS A 137 -19.98 -11.12 2.80
C LYS A 137 -18.99 -9.99 2.63
N LEU A 138 -19.33 -8.95 1.86
CA LEU A 138 -18.51 -7.77 1.68
C LEU A 138 -18.26 -7.07 3.01
N GLU A 139 -19.31 -6.81 3.80
CA GLU A 139 -19.25 -6.17 5.10
C GLU A 139 -18.37 -6.96 6.09
N GLU A 140 -18.60 -8.28 6.21
CA GLU A 140 -17.79 -9.17 7.07
C GLU A 140 -16.29 -9.06 6.73
N LYS A 141 -15.92 -9.08 5.45
CA LYS A 141 -14.54 -8.98 5.01
C LYS A 141 -13.91 -7.59 5.27
N VAL A 142 -14.66 -6.54 5.02
CA VAL A 142 -14.20 -5.16 5.31
C VAL A 142 -13.94 -5.00 6.81
N VAL A 143 -14.87 -5.44 7.65
CA VAL A 143 -14.75 -5.36 9.11
C VAL A 143 -13.58 -6.22 9.61
N GLU A 144 -13.42 -7.44 9.12
CA GLU A 144 -12.29 -8.31 9.45
C GLU A 144 -10.95 -7.64 9.11
N GLN A 145 -10.85 -7.03 7.92
CA GLN A 145 -9.63 -6.35 7.51
C GLN A 145 -9.31 -5.12 8.39
N LEU A 146 -10.33 -4.38 8.80
CA LEU A 146 -10.15 -3.24 9.71
C LEU A 146 -9.63 -3.70 11.08
N TYR A 147 -10.18 -4.80 11.64
CA TYR A 147 -9.69 -5.37 12.89
C TYR A 147 -8.27 -5.91 12.77
N ARG A 148 -7.93 -6.56 11.68
CA ARG A 148 -6.58 -7.05 11.41
C ARG A 148 -5.56 -5.92 11.38
N ASN A 149 -5.91 -4.81 10.74
CA ASN A 149 -5.06 -3.62 10.69
C ASN A 149 -4.95 -2.92 12.05
N ALA A 150 -5.93 -3.08 12.94
CA ALA A 150 -5.88 -2.59 14.30
C ALA A 150 -5.09 -3.49 15.27
N GLY A 151 -4.49 -4.61 14.78
CA GLY A 151 -3.68 -5.53 15.59
C GLY A 151 -4.51 -6.44 16.51
N LYS A 152 -5.76 -6.73 16.11
CA LYS A 152 -6.66 -7.65 16.84
C LYS A 152 -6.89 -8.93 16.05
#